data_e279db993173481218513ea3f08d00a7
#
_entry.id   e279db993173481218513ea3f08d00a7
#
_cell.length_a   1.000
_cell.length_b   1.000
_cell.length_c   1.000
_cell.angle_alpha   90.00
_cell.angle_beta   90.00
_cell.angle_gamma   90.00
#
_symmetry.space_group_name_H-M   'P 1'
#
loop_
_entity.id
_entity.type
_entity.pdbx_description
1 polymer ?
#
loop_
_entity_poly.entity_id
_entity_poly.type
_entity_poly.pdbx_seq_one_letter_code
_entity_poly.pdbx_strand_id
1 'polypeptide(L)'
;MKSILVFLILSLNIRAHTLFMDVIDNEDNTITVVGAFSTGEKTVGALVKLESLISGEVLYQKRLPDESELTIEIPKEQYQVVLDGGPGHTVVKEGFAPLEGFTKKTSTENTSKKLSQNQHGALISTSVIVLFSIAFVLLALTLYFSAR
;
A
#
# COMPACT_ATOMS: atom_id res chain seq x y z
N MET A 1 30.91 20.34 15.90
CA MET A 1 30.62 20.13 14.47
C MET A 1 30.66 18.65 14.06
N LYS A 2 31.65 17.84 14.45
CA LYS A 2 31.73 16.39 14.10
C LYS A 2 30.53 15.57 14.62
N SER A 3 30.00 15.90 15.80
CA SER A 3 28.85 15.18 16.42
C SER A 3 27.54 15.37 15.67
N ILE A 4 27.27 16.53 15.06
CA ILE A 4 26.08 16.82 14.29
C ILE A 4 26.06 16.03 12.99
N LEU A 5 27.23 15.88 12.35
CA LEU A 5 27.38 15.10 11.11
C LEU A 5 27.11 13.61 11.37
N VAL A 6 27.55 13.06 12.50
CA VAL A 6 27.31 11.67 12.89
C VAL A 6 25.81 11.44 13.15
N PHE A 7 25.10 12.37 13.77
CA PHE A 7 23.66 12.28 14.03
C PHE A 7 22.86 12.32 12.72
N LEU A 8 23.28 13.12 11.74
CA LEU A 8 22.65 13.22 10.44
C LEU A 8 22.79 11.93 9.61
N ILE A 9 23.93 11.25 9.72
CA ILE A 9 24.18 9.98 9.01
C ILE A 9 23.40 8.82 9.64
N LEU A 10 23.17 8.83 10.96
CA LEU A 10 22.38 7.80 11.66
C LEU A 10 20.88 7.84 11.33
N SER A 11 20.37 8.99 10.92
CA SER A 11 18.95 9.16 10.58
C SER A 11 18.54 8.64 9.19
N LEU A 12 19.48 8.21 8.36
CA LEU A 12 19.25 7.78 6.97
C LEU A 12 18.87 6.29 6.81
N ASN A 13 18.79 5.54 7.92
CA ASN A 13 18.44 4.11 7.86
C ASN A 13 16.94 3.84 7.97
N ILE A 14 16.09 4.62 7.28
CA ILE A 14 14.67 4.31 7.18
C ILE A 14 14.52 3.21 6.13
N ARG A 15 14.45 1.97 6.56
CA ARG A 15 14.07 0.85 5.69
C ARG A 15 12.56 0.91 5.48
N ALA A 16 12.14 1.38 4.33
CA ALA A 16 10.75 1.26 3.90
C ALA A 16 10.56 -0.14 3.32
N HIS A 17 9.87 -1.02 4.06
CA HIS A 17 9.38 -2.29 3.54
C HIS A 17 8.19 -1.98 2.64
N THR A 18 8.19 -2.46 1.41
CA THR A 18 7.04 -2.32 0.52
C THR A 18 6.20 -3.58 0.62
N LEU A 19 4.90 -3.40 0.85
CA LEU A 19 3.93 -4.48 0.82
C LEU A 19 3.53 -4.76 -0.63
N PHE A 20 3.55 -6.03 -1.01
CA PHE A 20 3.05 -6.53 -2.28
C PHE A 20 1.83 -7.43 -2.02
N MET A 21 0.91 -7.39 -2.95
CA MET A 21 -0.22 -8.31 -2.99
C MET A 21 -0.33 -8.88 -4.38
N ASP A 22 -0.50 -10.18 -4.48
CA ASP A 22 -0.95 -10.81 -5.72
C ASP A 22 -2.35 -11.38 -5.55
N VAL A 23 -3.15 -11.30 -6.61
CA VAL A 23 -4.50 -11.84 -6.66
C VAL A 23 -4.56 -12.75 -7.86
N ILE A 24 -4.81 -14.04 -7.63
CA ILE A 24 -4.80 -15.09 -8.62
C ILE A 24 -6.24 -15.58 -8.80
N ASP A 25 -6.74 -15.59 -10.04
CA ASP A 25 -8.00 -16.21 -10.39
C ASP A 25 -7.79 -17.74 -10.49
N ASN A 26 -8.53 -18.51 -9.70
CA ASN A 26 -8.43 -19.96 -9.70
C ASN A 26 -9.36 -20.61 -10.75
N GLU A 27 -10.11 -19.83 -11.51
CA GLU A 27 -11.05 -20.29 -12.54
C GLU A 27 -12.17 -21.23 -12.01
N ASP A 28 -12.44 -21.16 -10.71
CA ASP A 28 -13.48 -21.97 -10.02
C ASP A 28 -14.44 -21.12 -9.17
N ASN A 29 -14.57 -19.83 -9.49
CA ASN A 29 -15.25 -18.81 -8.69
C ASN A 29 -14.56 -18.49 -7.36
N THR A 30 -13.28 -18.79 -7.23
CA THR A 30 -12.46 -18.35 -6.10
C THR A 30 -11.24 -17.56 -6.59
N ILE A 31 -10.70 -16.73 -5.71
CA ILE A 31 -9.41 -16.09 -5.87
C ILE A 31 -8.47 -16.52 -4.75
N THR A 32 -7.18 -16.58 -5.05
CA THR A 32 -6.14 -16.69 -4.03
C THR A 32 -5.42 -15.34 -3.89
N VAL A 33 -5.45 -14.80 -2.67
CA VAL A 33 -4.73 -13.56 -2.31
C VAL A 33 -3.43 -13.96 -1.64
N VAL A 34 -2.31 -13.53 -2.21
CA VAL A 34 -0.95 -13.75 -1.69
C VAL A 34 -0.36 -12.42 -1.27
N GLY A 35 0.19 -12.35 -0.06
CA GLY A 35 0.87 -11.17 0.45
C GLY A 35 2.37 -11.43 0.66
N ALA A 36 3.21 -10.44 0.40
CA ALA A 36 4.64 -10.47 0.68
C ALA A 36 5.19 -9.06 0.95
N PHE A 37 6.25 -8.97 1.76
CA PHE A 37 7.05 -7.75 1.86
C PHE A 37 8.25 -7.81 0.91
N SER A 38 8.73 -6.65 0.47
CA SER A 38 9.93 -6.53 -0.40
C SER A 38 11.19 -7.14 0.19
N THR A 39 11.22 -7.35 1.50
CA THR A 39 12.30 -8.02 2.24
C THR A 39 12.24 -9.54 2.17
N GLY A 40 11.18 -10.11 1.57
CA GLY A 40 10.90 -11.54 1.59
C GLY A 40 10.22 -12.02 2.88
N GLU A 41 9.90 -11.12 3.80
CA GLU A 41 9.15 -11.46 5.00
C GLU A 41 7.69 -11.79 4.65
N LYS A 42 7.13 -12.75 5.36
CA LYS A 42 5.73 -13.14 5.24
C LYS A 42 4.79 -12.06 5.80
N THR A 43 3.62 -11.95 5.22
CA THR A 43 2.57 -11.01 5.65
C THR A 43 1.56 -11.64 6.60
N VAL A 44 2.03 -12.54 7.44
CA VAL A 44 1.19 -13.22 8.45
C VAL A 44 0.40 -12.21 9.27
N GLY A 45 -0.90 -12.43 9.41
CA GLY A 45 -1.78 -11.57 10.19
C GLY A 45 -2.21 -10.27 9.49
N ALA A 46 -1.69 -9.94 8.29
CA ALA A 46 -2.20 -8.84 7.49
C ALA A 46 -3.69 -9.05 7.16
N LEU A 47 -4.48 -7.97 7.17
CA LEU A 47 -5.92 -8.05 6.98
C LEU A 47 -6.26 -7.97 5.50
N VAL A 48 -6.90 -9.02 4.97
CA VAL A 48 -7.51 -9.03 3.65
C VAL A 48 -8.95 -8.62 3.77
N LYS A 49 -9.40 -7.70 2.91
CA LYS A 49 -10.80 -7.30 2.76
C LYS A 49 -11.21 -7.37 1.30
N LEU A 50 -12.45 -7.76 1.05
CA LEU A 50 -13.13 -7.52 -0.21
C LEU A 50 -14.12 -6.38 0.03
N GLU A 51 -13.97 -5.28 -0.68
CA GLU A 51 -14.82 -4.09 -0.53
C GLU A 51 -15.62 -3.85 -1.80
N SER A 52 -16.92 -3.68 -1.68
CA SER A 52 -17.80 -3.37 -2.80
C SER A 52 -17.41 -2.05 -3.47
N LEU A 53 -17.22 -2.06 -4.77
CA LEU A 53 -17.03 -0.83 -5.57
C LEU A 53 -18.38 -0.08 -5.80
N ILE A 54 -19.48 -0.71 -5.46
CA ILE A 54 -20.83 -0.13 -5.60
C ILE A 54 -21.23 0.60 -4.31
N SER A 55 -21.24 -0.11 -3.18
CA SER A 55 -21.69 0.42 -1.88
C SER A 55 -20.54 0.96 -1.02
N GLY A 56 -19.34 0.44 -1.21
CA GLY A 56 -18.19 0.70 -0.33
C GLY A 56 -18.19 -0.18 0.92
N GLU A 57 -19.16 -1.10 1.05
CA GLU A 57 -19.24 -2.00 2.20
C GLU A 57 -18.19 -3.11 2.11
N VAL A 58 -17.77 -3.60 3.27
CA VAL A 58 -16.88 -4.76 3.38
C VAL A 58 -17.71 -6.02 3.20
N LEU A 59 -17.50 -6.71 2.07
CA LEU A 59 -18.20 -7.95 1.71
C LEU A 59 -17.60 -9.17 2.42
N TYR A 60 -16.28 -9.12 2.67
CA TYR A 60 -15.53 -10.19 3.33
C TYR A 60 -14.30 -9.61 4.00
N GLN A 61 -13.89 -10.19 5.14
CA GLN A 61 -12.60 -9.87 5.76
C GLN A 61 -12.04 -11.05 6.53
N LYS A 62 -10.73 -11.26 6.42
CA LYS A 62 -9.99 -12.27 7.19
C LYS A 62 -8.50 -11.92 7.24
N ARG A 63 -7.81 -12.34 8.30
CA ARG A 63 -6.36 -12.19 8.38
C ARG A 63 -5.66 -13.31 7.62
N LEU A 64 -4.54 -12.98 6.97
CA LEU A 64 -3.68 -13.97 6.32
C LEU A 64 -3.13 -14.95 7.36
N PRO A 65 -3.18 -16.26 7.06
CA PRO A 65 -2.56 -17.30 7.87
C PRO A 65 -1.02 -17.29 7.73
N ASP A 66 -0.36 -18.26 8.35
CA ASP A 66 1.11 -18.39 8.37
C ASP A 66 1.71 -18.63 6.96
N GLU A 67 0.92 -19.13 6.03
CA GLU A 67 1.29 -19.32 4.62
C GLU A 67 1.37 -17.99 3.87
N SER A 68 0.73 -16.93 4.39
CA SER A 68 0.53 -15.62 3.72
C SER A 68 -0.31 -15.71 2.44
N GLU A 69 -1.16 -16.71 2.35
CA GLU A 69 -2.07 -16.98 1.25
C GLU A 69 -3.48 -17.23 1.79
N LEU A 70 -4.50 -16.77 1.06
CA LEU A 70 -5.89 -16.93 1.44
C LEU A 70 -6.79 -17.10 0.22
N THR A 71 -7.48 -18.25 0.13
CA THR A 71 -8.48 -18.49 -0.92
C THR A 71 -9.84 -18.00 -0.45
N ILE A 72 -10.55 -17.27 -1.32
CA ILE A 72 -11.79 -16.55 -1.03
C ILE A 72 -12.74 -16.72 -2.22
N GLU A 73 -14.05 -16.91 -1.95
CA GLU A 73 -15.08 -16.92 -2.98
C GLU A 73 -15.22 -15.53 -3.63
N ILE A 74 -15.39 -15.50 -4.95
CA ILE A 74 -15.57 -14.25 -5.72
C ILE A 74 -16.98 -13.71 -5.46
N PRO A 75 -17.11 -12.44 -5.02
CA PRO A 75 -18.41 -11.78 -4.89
C PRO A 75 -19.14 -11.63 -6.23
N LYS A 76 -20.47 -11.62 -6.18
CA LYS A 76 -21.31 -11.42 -7.40
C LYS A 76 -21.40 -9.98 -7.87
N GLU A 77 -20.87 -9.03 -7.14
CA GLU A 77 -20.78 -7.61 -7.49
C GLU A 77 -19.33 -7.14 -7.61
N GLN A 78 -19.12 -6.05 -8.35
CA GLN A 78 -17.77 -5.48 -8.51
C GLN A 78 -17.18 -5.08 -7.16
N TYR A 79 -15.93 -5.49 -6.94
CA TYR A 79 -15.22 -5.32 -5.69
C TYR A 79 -13.74 -5.03 -5.91
N GLN A 80 -13.10 -4.52 -4.89
CA GLN A 80 -11.65 -4.42 -4.77
C GLN A 80 -11.14 -5.32 -3.65
N VAL A 81 -9.94 -5.82 -3.82
CA VAL A 81 -9.18 -6.56 -2.81
C VAL A 81 -8.25 -5.58 -2.12
N VAL A 82 -8.32 -5.51 -0.80
CA VAL A 82 -7.48 -4.66 0.04
C VAL A 82 -6.65 -5.56 0.94
N LEU A 83 -5.34 -5.40 0.90
CA LEU A 83 -4.40 -6.02 1.84
C LEU A 83 -3.83 -4.93 2.74
N ASP A 84 -4.10 -5.02 4.04
CA ASP A 84 -3.66 -4.09 5.06
C ASP A 84 -2.65 -4.78 6.00
N GLY A 85 -1.38 -4.44 5.83
CA GLY A 85 -0.26 -4.89 6.65
C GLY A 85 0.08 -3.95 7.80
N GLY A 86 -0.80 -2.97 8.10
CA GLY A 86 -0.60 -1.98 9.14
C GLY A 86 -0.29 -0.57 8.61
N PRO A 87 0.02 0.38 9.48
CA PRO A 87 0.20 1.77 9.12
C PRO A 87 1.21 1.98 7.97
N GLY A 88 0.76 2.59 6.87
CA GLY A 88 1.59 2.84 5.70
C GLY A 88 1.78 1.65 4.75
N HIS A 89 1.19 0.50 5.06
CA HIS A 89 1.32 -0.72 4.26
C HIS A 89 -0.05 -1.23 3.81
N THR A 90 -0.66 -0.54 2.87
CA THR A 90 -1.95 -0.94 2.27
C THR A 90 -1.80 -1.04 0.77
N VAL A 91 -2.24 -2.17 0.20
CA VAL A 91 -2.28 -2.42 -1.24
C VAL A 91 -3.72 -2.71 -1.66
N VAL A 92 -4.13 -2.16 -2.79
CA VAL A 92 -5.47 -2.34 -3.34
C VAL A 92 -5.36 -2.79 -4.78
N LYS A 93 -6.11 -3.82 -5.14
CA LYS A 93 -6.28 -4.31 -6.53
C LYS A 93 -7.76 -4.52 -6.83
N GLU A 94 -8.16 -4.33 -8.08
CA GLU A 94 -9.48 -4.73 -8.56
C GLU A 94 -9.61 -6.26 -8.52
N GLY A 95 -10.79 -6.76 -8.13
CA GLY A 95 -11.07 -8.18 -8.07
C GLY A 95 -11.48 -8.76 -9.43
N PHE A 96 -11.29 -10.06 -9.60
CA PHE A 96 -11.74 -10.80 -10.78
C PHE A 96 -13.25 -11.00 -10.78
N ALA A 97 -13.85 -11.10 -11.97
CA ALA A 97 -15.26 -11.44 -12.11
C ALA A 97 -15.49 -12.94 -11.90
N PRO A 98 -16.62 -13.37 -11.33
CA PRO A 98 -16.99 -14.78 -11.33
C PRO A 98 -17.23 -15.27 -12.75
N LEU A 99 -17.22 -16.59 -12.97
CA LEU A 99 -17.38 -17.22 -14.30
C LEU A 99 -18.63 -16.75 -15.04
N GLU A 100 -19.71 -16.47 -14.31
CA GLU A 100 -20.97 -15.95 -14.85
C GLU A 100 -20.98 -14.42 -15.06
N GLY A 101 -19.86 -13.75 -14.71
CA GLY A 101 -19.75 -12.30 -14.69
C GLY A 101 -20.44 -11.66 -13.49
N PHE A 102 -20.16 -10.37 -13.28
CA PHE A 102 -20.82 -9.60 -12.21
C PHE A 102 -22.30 -9.38 -12.51
N THR A 103 -23.17 -9.67 -11.54
CA THR A 103 -24.62 -9.38 -11.62
C THR A 103 -24.92 -7.91 -11.35
N LYS A 104 -24.07 -7.23 -10.58
CA LYS A 104 -24.12 -5.79 -10.31
C LYS A 104 -22.80 -5.14 -10.70
N LYS A 105 -22.88 -4.06 -11.50
CA LYS A 105 -21.73 -3.28 -11.98
C LYS A 105 -21.86 -1.83 -11.56
N THR A 106 -20.73 -1.21 -11.19
CA THR A 106 -20.67 0.23 -10.99
C THR A 106 -20.49 0.95 -12.32
N SER A 107 -20.84 2.23 -12.39
CA SER A 107 -20.46 3.05 -13.56
C SER A 107 -18.95 3.23 -13.59
N THR A 108 -18.33 3.12 -14.76
CA THR A 108 -16.88 3.13 -14.99
C THR A 108 -16.16 4.33 -14.35
N GLU A 109 -16.86 5.46 -14.22
CA GLU A 109 -16.31 6.70 -13.67
C GLU A 109 -15.97 6.62 -12.17
N ASN A 110 -16.73 5.81 -11.41
CA ASN A 110 -16.51 5.68 -9.96
C ASN A 110 -15.38 4.69 -9.60
N THR A 111 -15.11 3.70 -10.45
CA THR A 111 -14.08 2.68 -10.24
C THR A 111 -12.69 3.31 -10.26
N SER A 112 -12.40 4.13 -11.28
CA SER A 112 -11.10 4.81 -11.42
C SER A 112 -10.79 5.75 -10.26
N LYS A 113 -11.82 6.39 -9.69
CA LYS A 113 -11.65 7.35 -8.59
C LYS A 113 -11.37 6.66 -7.25
N LYS A 114 -11.94 5.47 -7.01
CA LYS A 114 -11.68 4.69 -5.77
C LYS A 114 -10.31 4.01 -5.80
N LEU A 115 -9.90 3.46 -6.94
CA LEU A 115 -8.59 2.83 -7.10
C LEU A 115 -7.44 3.85 -7.03
N SER A 116 -7.62 5.07 -7.55
CA SER A 116 -6.58 6.10 -7.53
C SER A 116 -6.38 6.77 -6.15
N GLN A 117 -7.35 6.69 -5.25
CA GLN A 117 -7.18 7.24 -3.90
C GLN A 117 -6.17 6.47 -3.04
N ASN A 118 -5.90 5.21 -3.35
CA ASN A 118 -5.01 4.34 -2.58
C ASN A 118 -3.62 4.13 -3.20
N GLN A 119 -3.37 4.69 -4.40
CA GLN A 119 -2.05 4.70 -5.03
C GLN A 119 -1.20 5.91 -4.59
N HIS A 120 -1.25 6.32 -3.33
CA HIS A 120 -0.26 7.23 -2.77
C HIS A 120 1.02 6.45 -2.38
N GLY A 121 1.52 5.67 -3.35
CA GLY A 121 2.91 5.27 -3.39
C GLY A 121 3.76 6.45 -3.82
N ALA A 122 4.47 7.03 -2.87
CA ALA A 122 5.68 7.81 -3.08
C ALA A 122 5.61 9.05 -4.01
N LEU A 123 4.60 9.88 -3.90
CA LEU A 123 4.81 11.30 -4.13
C LEU A 123 5.48 11.84 -2.86
N ILE A 124 6.69 12.39 -3.02
CA ILE A 124 7.45 13.02 -1.93
C ILE A 124 6.49 13.93 -1.18
N SER A 125 6.13 13.54 0.05
CA SER A 125 5.20 14.31 0.89
C SER A 125 5.70 15.75 0.97
N THR A 126 4.80 16.72 0.91
CA THR A 126 5.11 18.14 1.07
C THR A 126 5.98 18.38 2.32
N SER A 127 5.77 17.58 3.37
CA SER A 127 6.59 17.57 4.58
C SER A 127 8.05 17.19 4.32
N VAL A 128 8.31 16.26 3.41
CA VAL A 128 9.68 15.85 3.03
C VAL A 128 10.37 16.96 2.26
N ILE A 129 9.67 17.62 1.34
CA ILE A 129 10.23 18.77 0.58
C ILE A 129 10.58 19.90 1.54
N VAL A 130 9.71 20.20 2.50
CA VAL A 130 9.95 21.25 3.51
C VAL A 130 11.17 20.90 4.37
N LEU A 131 11.30 19.64 4.83
CA LEU A 131 12.46 19.18 5.60
C LEU A 131 13.77 19.30 4.82
N PHE A 132 13.80 18.89 3.55
CA PHE A 132 14.98 19.03 2.70
C PHE A 132 15.33 20.50 2.45
N SER A 133 14.33 21.36 2.26
CA SER A 133 14.54 22.80 2.08
C SER A 133 15.16 23.43 3.32
N ILE A 134 14.69 23.09 4.51
CA ILE A 134 15.24 23.58 5.79
C ILE A 134 16.67 23.07 5.98
N ALA A 135 16.93 21.79 5.72
CA ALA A 135 18.25 21.21 5.81
C ALA A 135 19.25 21.87 4.86
N PHE A 136 18.83 22.20 3.63
CA PHE A 136 19.65 22.88 2.64
C PHE A 136 20.00 24.32 3.07
N VAL A 137 19.03 25.05 3.61
CA VAL A 137 19.26 26.40 4.15
C VAL A 137 20.23 26.38 5.33
N LEU A 138 20.06 25.44 6.25
CA LEU A 138 20.99 25.29 7.39
C LEU A 138 22.39 24.92 6.95
N LEU A 139 22.53 24.06 5.93
CA LEU A 139 23.84 23.72 5.36
C LEU A 139 24.50 24.94 4.69
N ALA A 140 23.76 25.72 3.92
CA ALA A 140 24.26 26.94 3.29
C ALA A 140 24.73 27.96 4.34
N LEU A 141 23.95 28.15 5.42
CA LEU A 141 24.34 29.04 6.53
C LEU A 141 25.59 28.54 7.24
N THR A 142 25.73 27.25 7.49
CA THR A 142 26.95 26.70 8.14
C THR A 142 28.20 26.90 7.28
N LEU A 143 28.08 26.71 5.96
CA LEU A 143 29.16 26.96 5.03
C LEU A 143 29.52 28.44 4.95
N TYR A 144 28.53 29.33 4.92
CA TYR A 144 28.74 30.78 4.91
C TYR A 144 29.47 31.24 6.16
N PHE A 145 29.08 30.81 7.36
CA PHE A 145 29.75 31.18 8.62
C PHE A 145 31.09 30.50 8.80
N SER A 146 31.36 29.36 8.18
CA SER A 146 32.64 28.66 8.23
C SER A 146 33.69 29.28 7.29
N ALA A 147 33.23 29.97 6.24
CA ALA A 147 34.11 30.63 5.25
C ALA A 147 34.48 32.07 5.60
N ARG A 148 33.92 32.62 6.68
CA ARG A 148 34.17 33.97 7.18
C ARG A 148 35.00 33.95 8.45
#